data_345ae9f4b7938adea1476e71fd0784d6
#
_entry.id   345ae9f4b7938adea1476e71fd0784d6
#
_cell.length_a   1.000
_cell.length_b   1.000
_cell.length_c   1.000
_cell.angle_alpha   90.00
_cell.angle_beta   90.00
_cell.angle_gamma   90.00
#
_symmetry.space_group_name_H-M   'P 1'
#
loop_
_entity.id
_entity.type
_entity.pdbx_description
1 polymer ?
#
loop_
_entity_poly.entity_id
_entity_poly.type
_entity_poly.pdbx_seq_one_letter_code
_entity_poly.pdbx_strand_id
1 'polypeptide(L)'
;MLVRRVPAGPATSAMMGFTDRGDGDFRVDGPADGLDLLRKQTMAGEWTWLRQAHGADVVTVTRLGEGRGASADAAVTTVLGAVLAVQTADCVPIVFTGDGVIGVAHSGWRGIVEGVLPATVERMRQLGAGNLLATIGACIR
;
A
#
# COMPACT_ATOMS: atom_id res chain seq x y z
N MET A 1 -14.44 0.94 8.12
CA MET A 1 -13.40 0.28 7.26
C MET A 1 -13.98 -0.88 6.48
N LEU A 2 -13.68 -0.97 5.19
CA LEU A 2 -13.98 -2.13 4.36
C LEU A 2 -12.74 -3.04 4.30
N VAL A 3 -12.81 -4.24 4.87
CA VAL A 3 -11.72 -5.24 4.83
C VAL A 3 -12.17 -6.45 4.01
N ARG A 4 -11.30 -6.93 3.15
CA ARG A 4 -11.54 -8.14 2.35
C ARG A 4 -10.29 -9.01 2.30
N ARG A 5 -10.51 -10.34 2.28
CA ARG A 5 -9.48 -11.27 1.88
C ARG A 5 -9.51 -11.38 0.35
N VAL A 6 -8.35 -11.23 -0.28
CA VAL A 6 -8.20 -11.27 -1.74
C VAL A 6 -7.15 -12.30 -2.14
N PRO A 7 -7.29 -12.95 -3.30
CA PRO A 7 -6.25 -13.83 -3.81
C PRO A 7 -4.94 -13.07 -4.02
N ALA A 8 -3.83 -13.70 -3.67
CA ALA A 8 -2.48 -13.20 -3.93
C ALA A 8 -1.62 -14.27 -4.62
N GLY A 9 -2.25 -15.16 -5.36
CA GLY A 9 -1.66 -16.28 -6.07
C GLY A 9 -2.41 -17.59 -5.81
N PRO A 10 -2.00 -18.70 -6.42
CA PRO A 10 -2.74 -19.98 -6.36
C PRO A 10 -2.91 -20.55 -4.95
N ALA A 11 -1.96 -20.30 -4.05
CA ALA A 11 -1.94 -20.84 -2.69
C ALA A 11 -1.85 -19.75 -1.59
N THR A 12 -1.93 -18.48 -1.96
CA THR A 12 -1.75 -17.36 -1.05
C THR A 12 -2.92 -16.39 -1.10
N SER A 13 -3.16 -15.71 0.01
CA SER A 13 -4.15 -14.63 0.10
C SER A 13 -3.58 -13.46 0.89
N ALA A 14 -4.07 -12.27 0.59
CA ALA A 14 -3.77 -11.06 1.33
C ALA A 14 -5.04 -10.50 1.97
N MET A 15 -4.88 -9.74 3.04
CA MET A 15 -5.93 -8.88 3.57
C MET A 15 -5.77 -7.49 2.97
N MET A 16 -6.85 -6.94 2.46
CA MET A 16 -6.90 -5.59 1.91
C MET A 16 -7.96 -4.79 2.68
N GLY A 17 -7.67 -3.54 2.99
CA GLY A 17 -8.63 -2.66 3.64
C GLY A 17 -8.56 -1.23 3.11
N PHE A 18 -9.70 -0.58 3.04
CA PHE A 18 -9.84 0.87 2.84
C PHE A 18 -10.50 1.44 4.07
N THR A 19 -9.82 2.37 4.74
CA THR A 19 -10.34 3.08 5.91
C THR A 19 -11.26 4.23 5.49
N ASP A 20 -12.12 4.64 6.41
CA ASP A 20 -12.99 5.82 6.28
C ASP A 20 -12.85 6.73 7.52
N ARG A 21 -13.64 7.80 7.57
CA ARG A 21 -13.57 8.78 8.68
C ARG A 21 -13.82 8.19 10.06
N GLY A 22 -14.55 7.08 10.15
CA GLY A 22 -14.86 6.40 11.41
C GLY A 22 -13.68 5.61 11.97
N ASP A 23 -12.69 5.31 11.15
CA ASP A 23 -11.54 4.47 11.54
C ASP A 23 -10.40 5.28 12.21
N GLY A 24 -10.43 6.61 12.14
CA GLY A 24 -9.45 7.48 12.75
C GLY A 24 -8.60 8.28 11.77
N ASP A 25 -7.63 9.02 12.30
CA ASP A 25 -6.73 9.87 11.54
C ASP A 25 -5.37 9.20 11.35
N PHE A 26 -5.06 8.82 10.12
CA PHE A 26 -3.82 8.14 9.74
C PHE A 26 -2.74 9.08 9.19
N ARG A 27 -2.89 10.40 9.32
CA ARG A 27 -1.89 11.35 8.82
C ARG A 27 -0.51 11.08 9.42
N VAL A 28 0.51 11.02 8.56
CA VAL A 28 1.89 10.65 8.95
C VAL A 28 2.54 11.68 9.90
N ASP A 29 2.04 12.91 9.95
CA ASP A 29 2.51 13.98 10.82
C ASP A 29 1.78 14.04 12.17
N GLY A 30 0.89 13.09 12.45
CA GLY A 30 0.20 12.95 13.72
C GLY A 30 1.12 12.47 14.85
N PRO A 31 0.65 12.47 16.11
CA PRO A 31 1.40 11.94 17.25
C PRO A 31 1.78 10.48 17.04
N ALA A 32 3.07 10.17 17.03
CA ALA A 32 3.60 8.86 16.65
C ALA A 32 3.00 7.71 17.46
N ASP A 33 2.92 7.84 18.78
CA ASP A 33 2.44 6.77 19.68
C ASP A 33 0.96 6.43 19.44
N GLY A 34 0.12 7.44 19.25
CA GLY A 34 -1.29 7.24 18.95
C GLY A 34 -1.51 6.61 17.58
N LEU A 35 -0.71 6.99 16.60
CA LEU A 35 -0.80 6.51 15.23
C LEU A 35 -0.37 5.04 15.11
N ASP A 36 0.68 4.62 15.81
CA ASP A 36 1.10 3.22 15.81
C ASP A 36 0.07 2.30 16.47
N LEU A 37 -0.56 2.76 17.54
CA LEU A 37 -1.65 2.01 18.18
C LEU A 37 -2.85 1.88 17.22
N LEU A 38 -3.25 2.97 16.58
CA LEU A 38 -4.35 2.99 15.61
C LEU A 38 -4.08 2.04 14.44
N ARG A 39 -2.88 2.04 13.88
CA ARG A 39 -2.47 1.12 12.82
C ARG A 39 -2.62 -0.34 13.24
N LYS A 40 -2.10 -0.71 14.42
CA LYS A 40 -2.18 -2.08 14.95
C LYS A 40 -3.62 -2.54 15.22
N GLN A 41 -4.48 -1.63 15.68
CA GLN A 41 -5.90 -1.91 15.88
C GLN A 41 -6.65 -2.08 14.55
N THR A 42 -6.23 -1.35 13.52
CA THR A 42 -6.86 -1.38 12.19
C THR A 42 -6.50 -2.65 11.42
N MET A 43 -5.24 -3.01 11.39
CA MET A 43 -4.76 -4.24 10.76
C MET A 43 -3.51 -4.75 11.50
N ALA A 44 -3.58 -5.99 11.99
CA ALA A 44 -2.44 -6.61 12.66
C ALA A 44 -1.29 -6.85 11.67
N GLY A 45 -0.06 -6.56 12.11
CA GLY A 45 1.15 -6.72 11.33
C GLY A 45 2.12 -5.54 11.50
N GLU A 46 3.25 -5.65 10.83
CA GLU A 46 4.25 -4.59 10.81
C GLU A 46 4.03 -3.66 9.61
N TRP A 47 3.68 -2.43 9.91
CA TRP A 47 3.29 -1.43 8.90
C TRP A 47 4.48 -0.75 8.26
N THR A 48 4.46 -0.66 6.94
CA THR A 48 5.24 0.28 6.13
C THR A 48 4.30 1.32 5.55
N TRP A 49 4.48 2.54 5.98
CA TRP A 49 3.77 3.73 5.51
C TRP A 49 4.77 4.68 4.85
N LEU A 50 4.31 5.56 3.96
CA LEU A 50 5.16 6.37 3.09
C LEU A 50 4.93 7.87 3.33
N ARG A 51 5.96 8.67 3.13
CA ARG A 51 5.87 10.12 2.91
C ARG A 51 5.71 10.36 1.42
N GLN A 52 4.47 10.44 0.98
CA GLN A 52 4.09 10.52 -0.42
C GLN A 52 4.43 11.90 -0.99
N ALA A 53 5.06 11.92 -2.17
CA ALA A 53 5.55 13.12 -2.83
C ALA A 53 4.86 13.38 -4.19
N HIS A 54 3.82 12.59 -4.53
CA HIS A 54 3.14 12.60 -5.83
C HIS A 54 4.09 12.25 -7.00
N GLY A 55 5.10 11.42 -6.73
CA GLY A 55 6.08 10.92 -7.70
C GLY A 55 5.82 9.47 -8.11
N ALA A 56 6.87 8.82 -8.61
CA ALA A 56 6.82 7.44 -9.10
C ALA A 56 7.79 6.48 -8.39
N ASP A 57 8.37 6.90 -7.27
CA ASP A 57 9.28 6.05 -6.50
C ASP A 57 8.52 4.90 -5.82
N VAL A 58 9.14 3.71 -5.88
CA VAL A 58 8.60 2.46 -5.33
C VAL A 58 9.57 1.88 -4.32
N VAL A 59 9.12 1.66 -3.10
CA VAL A 59 9.90 0.97 -2.05
C VAL A 59 9.66 -0.53 -2.15
N THR A 60 10.73 -1.31 -2.17
CA THR A 60 10.67 -2.76 -1.96
C THR A 60 10.93 -3.06 -0.50
N VAL A 61 9.97 -3.65 0.18
CA VAL A 61 10.07 -4.06 1.59
C VAL A 61 10.54 -5.51 1.63
N THR A 62 11.73 -5.73 2.16
CA THR A 62 12.37 -7.06 2.25
C THR A 62 12.38 -7.63 3.66
N ARG A 63 12.02 -6.81 4.66
CA ARG A 63 11.91 -7.19 6.08
C ARG A 63 10.72 -6.46 6.71
N LEU A 64 10.14 -7.06 7.74
CA LEU A 64 9.05 -6.44 8.50
C LEU A 64 9.45 -5.05 9.02
N GLY A 65 8.60 -4.06 8.76
CA GLY A 65 8.79 -2.67 9.18
C GLY A 65 9.85 -1.88 8.42
N GLU A 66 10.51 -2.46 7.43
CA GLU A 66 11.42 -1.73 6.56
C GLU A 66 10.68 -0.67 5.72
N GLY A 67 11.37 0.43 5.42
CA GLY A 67 10.83 1.50 4.57
C GLY A 67 9.79 2.41 5.23
N ARG A 68 9.57 2.30 6.54
CA ARG A 68 8.67 3.20 7.27
C ARG A 68 9.10 4.65 7.10
N GLY A 69 8.18 5.49 6.63
CA GLY A 69 8.43 6.90 6.39
C GLY A 69 9.33 7.21 5.20
N ALA A 70 9.61 6.23 4.34
CA ALA A 70 10.36 6.47 3.11
C ALA A 70 9.62 7.45 2.20
N SER A 71 10.37 8.30 1.49
CA SER A 71 9.82 9.19 0.48
C SER A 71 9.55 8.38 -0.79
N ALA A 72 8.30 8.01 -0.99
CA ALA A 72 7.83 7.23 -2.14
C ALA A 72 6.30 7.30 -2.23
N ASP A 73 5.76 6.92 -3.36
CA ASP A 73 4.31 6.88 -3.61
C ASP A 73 3.78 5.45 -3.82
N ALA A 74 4.67 4.46 -3.81
CA ALA A 74 4.30 3.05 -3.89
C ALA A 74 5.24 2.17 -3.04
N ALA A 75 4.74 1.02 -2.63
CA ALA A 75 5.51 0.00 -1.94
C ALA A 75 5.07 -1.40 -2.39
N VAL A 76 6.01 -2.34 -2.43
CA VAL A 76 5.77 -3.73 -2.79
C VAL A 76 6.51 -4.67 -1.85
N THR A 77 5.99 -5.88 -1.63
CA THR A 77 6.65 -6.88 -0.78
C THR A 77 6.18 -8.31 -1.09
N THR A 78 7.06 -9.27 -0.75
CA THR A 78 6.73 -10.69 -0.63
C THR A 78 6.73 -11.16 0.83
N VAL A 79 7.01 -10.26 1.77
CA VAL A 79 7.20 -10.60 3.19
C VAL A 79 5.85 -10.86 3.85
N LEU A 80 5.68 -12.06 4.40
CA LEU A 80 4.48 -12.42 5.17
C LEU A 80 4.40 -11.60 6.45
N GLY A 81 3.21 -11.11 6.78
CA GLY A 81 2.98 -10.28 7.96
C GLY A 81 3.30 -8.80 7.77
N ALA A 82 3.85 -8.40 6.63
CA ALA A 82 4.01 -6.98 6.30
C ALA A 82 2.67 -6.34 5.92
N VAL A 83 2.44 -5.13 6.39
CA VAL A 83 1.29 -4.30 6.02
C VAL A 83 1.82 -3.09 5.27
N LEU A 84 1.42 -2.94 4.01
CA LEU A 84 1.74 -1.78 3.19
C LEU A 84 0.59 -0.78 3.22
N ALA A 85 0.88 0.50 3.40
CA ALA A 85 -0.15 1.53 3.48
C ALA A 85 0.20 2.77 2.66
N VAL A 86 -0.77 3.27 1.92
CA VAL A 86 -0.79 4.60 1.32
C VAL A 86 -1.97 5.39 1.88
N GLN A 87 -1.85 6.70 1.88
CA GLN A 87 -2.87 7.64 2.35
C GLN A 87 -3.39 8.46 1.19
N THR A 88 -4.68 8.61 1.12
CA THR A 88 -5.32 9.43 0.10
C THR A 88 -6.47 10.24 0.71
N ALA A 89 -6.63 11.47 0.24
CA ALA A 89 -7.87 12.23 0.41
C ALA A 89 -8.67 12.18 -0.90
N ASP A 90 -8.06 12.69 -1.97
CA ASP A 90 -8.69 12.85 -3.29
C ASP A 90 -8.07 11.95 -4.36
N CYS A 91 -6.76 11.63 -4.19
CA CYS A 91 -6.03 10.79 -5.13
C CYS A 91 -6.50 9.33 -5.10
N VAL A 92 -6.17 8.59 -6.15
CA VAL A 92 -6.58 7.19 -6.31
C VAL A 92 -5.67 6.25 -5.53
N PRO A 93 -6.15 5.54 -4.50
CA PRO A 93 -5.40 4.44 -3.89
C PRO A 93 -5.60 3.17 -4.71
N ILE A 94 -4.50 2.47 -5.00
CA ILE A 94 -4.55 1.18 -5.68
C ILE A 94 -3.82 0.14 -4.85
N VAL A 95 -4.49 -1.01 -4.66
CA VAL A 95 -3.90 -2.20 -4.05
C VAL A 95 -3.69 -3.24 -5.14
N PHE A 96 -2.49 -3.79 -5.21
CA PHE A 96 -2.13 -4.87 -6.13
C PHE A 96 -1.88 -6.16 -5.37
N THR A 97 -2.33 -7.27 -5.93
CA THR A 97 -2.02 -8.61 -5.42
C THR A 97 -1.74 -9.57 -6.57
N GLY A 98 -0.81 -10.51 -6.38
CA GLY A 98 -0.56 -11.57 -7.36
C GLY A 98 0.68 -12.39 -7.02
N ASP A 99 0.56 -13.71 -7.10
CA ASP A 99 1.65 -14.70 -6.99
C ASP A 99 2.57 -14.52 -5.75
N GLY A 100 1.96 -14.25 -4.60
CA GLY A 100 2.68 -14.04 -3.34
C GLY A 100 3.28 -12.65 -3.16
N VAL A 101 3.04 -11.74 -4.09
CA VAL A 101 3.47 -10.34 -4.02
C VAL A 101 2.28 -9.45 -3.74
N ILE A 102 2.43 -8.49 -2.85
CA ILE A 102 1.46 -7.42 -2.64
C ILE A 102 2.09 -6.06 -2.92
N GLY A 103 1.28 -5.10 -3.33
CA GLY A 103 1.70 -3.74 -3.58
C GLY A 103 0.61 -2.72 -3.29
N VAL A 104 1.02 -1.50 -3.01
CA VAL A 104 0.13 -0.34 -2.87
C VAL A 104 0.70 0.83 -3.66
N ALA A 105 -0.16 1.65 -4.23
CA ALA A 105 0.25 2.88 -4.91
C ALA A 105 -0.71 4.03 -4.59
N HIS A 106 -0.13 5.19 -4.32
CA HIS A 106 -0.80 6.48 -4.28
C HIS A 106 -0.72 7.10 -5.68
N SER A 107 -1.86 7.13 -6.37
CA SER A 107 -1.93 7.54 -7.77
C SER A 107 -2.61 8.91 -7.91
N GLY A 108 -1.89 9.96 -7.50
CA GLY A 108 -2.22 11.34 -7.86
C GLY A 108 -1.90 11.59 -9.35
N TRP A 109 -2.47 12.64 -9.93
CA TRP A 109 -2.30 12.92 -11.37
C TRP A 109 -0.83 13.05 -11.80
N ARG A 110 0.03 13.66 -10.95
CA ARG A 110 1.48 13.79 -11.20
C ARG A 110 2.14 12.42 -11.21
N GLY A 111 1.88 11.59 -10.19
CA GLY A 111 2.42 10.25 -10.09
C GLY A 111 2.01 9.37 -11.27
N ILE A 112 0.77 9.52 -11.77
CA ILE A 112 0.31 8.82 -12.98
C ILE A 112 1.14 9.26 -14.20
N VAL A 113 1.34 10.56 -14.39
CA VAL A 113 2.16 11.10 -15.49
C VAL A 113 3.61 10.64 -15.38
N GLU A 114 4.17 10.61 -14.18
CA GLU A 114 5.54 10.14 -13.93
C GLU A 114 5.69 8.62 -13.99
N GLY A 115 4.58 7.88 -14.01
CA GLY A 115 4.59 6.44 -14.23
C GLY A 115 4.61 5.60 -12.95
N VAL A 116 3.99 6.03 -11.85
CA VAL A 116 3.94 5.28 -10.58
C VAL A 116 3.32 3.88 -10.75
N LEU A 117 2.28 3.74 -11.58
CA LEU A 117 1.61 2.45 -11.80
C LEU A 117 2.49 1.47 -12.57
N PRO A 118 3.03 1.81 -13.75
CA PRO A 118 3.96 0.91 -14.44
C PRO A 118 5.21 0.60 -13.62
N ALA A 119 5.76 1.55 -12.84
CA ALA A 119 6.88 1.30 -11.94
C ALA A 119 6.54 0.29 -10.83
N THR A 120 5.35 0.39 -10.24
CA THR A 120 4.86 -0.56 -9.23
C THR A 120 4.68 -1.96 -9.83
N VAL A 121 4.01 -2.08 -10.96
CA VAL A 121 3.79 -3.34 -11.67
C VAL A 121 5.11 -4.00 -12.06
N GLU A 122 6.05 -3.24 -12.61
CA GLU A 122 7.38 -3.74 -12.98
C GLU A 122 8.13 -4.28 -11.76
N ARG A 123 8.10 -3.55 -10.64
CA ARG A 123 8.74 -4.00 -9.41
C ARG A 123 8.10 -5.29 -8.88
N MET A 124 6.78 -5.42 -8.94
CA MET A 124 6.09 -6.65 -8.56
C MET A 124 6.46 -7.83 -9.46
N ARG A 125 6.61 -7.61 -10.76
CA ARG A 125 7.06 -8.64 -11.72
C ARG A 125 8.49 -9.09 -11.43
N GLN A 126 9.38 -8.18 -11.10
CA GLN A 126 10.74 -8.50 -10.67
C GLN A 126 10.77 -9.37 -9.40
N LEU A 127 9.76 -9.26 -8.53
CA LEU A 127 9.56 -10.10 -7.36
C LEU A 127 8.84 -11.43 -7.66
N GLY A 128 8.48 -11.69 -8.91
CA GLY A 128 7.89 -12.96 -9.36
C GLY A 128 6.38 -12.93 -9.62
N ALA A 129 5.72 -11.77 -9.54
CA ALA A 129 4.31 -11.68 -9.86
C ALA A 129 4.07 -11.81 -11.37
N GLY A 130 3.35 -12.86 -11.79
CA GLY A 130 2.90 -13.06 -13.17
C GLY A 130 1.54 -12.39 -13.40
N ASN A 131 0.50 -12.93 -12.78
CA ASN A 131 -0.85 -12.38 -12.85
C ASN A 131 -1.09 -11.41 -11.70
N LEU A 132 -1.55 -10.20 -12.03
CA LEU A 132 -1.83 -9.15 -11.06
C LEU A 132 -3.32 -8.80 -11.06
N LEU A 133 -3.88 -8.67 -9.86
CA LEU A 133 -5.16 -8.04 -9.61
C LEU A 133 -4.93 -6.66 -9.03
N ALA A 134 -5.55 -5.65 -9.62
CA ALA A 134 -5.56 -4.28 -9.11
C ALA A 134 -6.95 -3.93 -8.56
N THR A 135 -6.99 -3.44 -7.33
CA THR A 135 -8.23 -2.95 -6.70
C THR A 135 -8.09 -1.46 -6.45
N ILE A 136 -9.01 -0.70 -7.01
CA ILE A 136 -9.06 0.77 -6.88
C ILE A 136 -9.98 1.12 -5.71
N GLY A 137 -9.49 1.96 -4.80
CA GLY A 137 -10.27 2.48 -3.69
C GLY A 137 -11.03 3.76 -4.04
N ALA A 138 -11.69 4.33 -3.04
CA ALA A 138 -12.45 5.56 -3.22
C ALA A 138 -11.52 6.74 -3.56
N CYS A 139 -11.96 7.56 -4.51
CA CYS A 139 -11.29 8.78 -4.93
C CYS A 139 -12.33 9.79 -5.43
N ILE A 140 -11.95 11.04 -5.62
CA ILE A 140 -12.84 12.00 -6.33
C ILE A 140 -12.86 11.68 -7.83
N ARG A 141 -13.99 12.02 -8.46
CA ARG A 141 -14.22 11.87 -9.91
C ARG A 141 -14.08 13.21 -10.61
#